data_281984c1ed8cb418a9341e08a1fc5ea7
#
_entry.id   281984c1ed8cb418a9341e08a1fc5ea7
#
_cell.length_a   1.000
_cell.length_b   1.000
_cell.length_c   1.000
_cell.angle_alpha   90.00
_cell.angle_beta   90.00
_cell.angle_gamma   90.00
#
_symmetry.space_group_name_H-M   'P 1'
#
loop_
_entity.id
_entity.type
_entity.pdbx_description
1 polymer ?
#
loop_
_entity_poly.entity_id
_entity_poly.type
_entity_poly.pdbx_seq_one_letter_code
_entity_poly.pdbx_strand_id
1 'polypeptide(L)'
;MIDTIISGLVHGNVYALVAVGISLIFGVTGVVNFAQGSIVGFGAMLGWWFISVLGWPWWLALLAVAAASALIGWVINLTTVRPLIKAPPIAALLATFAASMVLDNLSQILFRADTREYPAPLPTDNLPVGGVRLGTSDAVAFGFTLAAMAALWAWLRFGRDGLAVRATAADPDAARQMGVPVTRVQNLSFLLASCLGGVGGIFFGMYAGVISPYSASFTGTVGFIAAAVGGLGSIAGAVAGGFVIGLLESLGIYQFGGGFRDLFIFGAFLLVLLLRPHGLFGSRHAVVSEPMTGTFLGAGRPIRLAWWHWLLLALVAGLAVPLLGGPVLSSVGTQVAIYAIIAVPMTLLAGSTGQISLGQAAPVAIGAYASALLVMRLGLPFLLALLLAGVVAAVLATVVTLPIWKLDGHYVSMATLALGYIVLSVIRSWDAVTKGAYGLSGIPSPEVFGLPLLVAEDHYQFDLVVLGITLFVIFRLRASHLGTVLVSVGSDEVAARSLGLHTRGYKVLTYAIAAFFAGLAGALLAHQYNYLDPTVFTVQMSVLVLTIVVLGGMNSPFGAVLGALALVGLPEALRLAPDVRILLYGIVVIAIIRFLPQGLWTRRA
;
A
#
# COMPACT_ATOMS: atom_id res chain seq x y z
N MET A 1 3.60 26.95 -20.86
CA MET A 1 2.29 26.76 -20.22
C MET A 1 1.34 25.89 -21.06
N ILE A 2 1.13 26.17 -22.36
CA ILE A 2 0.28 25.31 -23.22
C ILE A 2 0.90 23.90 -23.32
N ASP A 3 2.21 23.79 -23.54
CA ASP A 3 2.91 22.49 -23.58
C ASP A 3 2.74 21.71 -22.26
N THR A 4 2.76 22.41 -21.13
CA THR A 4 2.53 21.83 -19.81
C THR A 4 1.12 21.25 -19.66
N ILE A 5 0.11 21.95 -20.17
CA ILE A 5 -1.28 21.47 -20.17
C ILE A 5 -1.42 20.24 -21.06
N ILE A 6 -0.81 20.25 -22.23
CA ILE A 6 -0.83 19.09 -23.14
C ILE A 6 -0.11 17.89 -22.51
N SER A 7 1.07 18.09 -21.95
CA SER A 7 1.78 17.05 -21.20
C SER A 7 0.90 16.49 -20.07
N GLY A 8 0.21 17.36 -19.33
CA GLY A 8 -0.73 16.95 -18.29
C GLY A 8 -1.92 16.12 -18.81
N LEU A 9 -2.43 16.44 -20.00
CA LEU A 9 -3.49 15.65 -20.63
C LEU A 9 -2.97 14.28 -21.11
N VAL A 10 -1.74 14.21 -21.61
CA VAL A 10 -1.11 12.95 -22.03
C VAL A 10 -0.88 12.03 -20.82
N HIS A 11 -0.33 12.55 -19.72
CA HIS A 11 -0.20 11.80 -18.44
C HIS A 11 -1.58 11.37 -17.92
N GLY A 12 -2.51 12.32 -17.89
CA GLY A 12 -3.88 12.08 -17.43
C GLY A 12 -4.61 11.01 -18.23
N ASN A 13 -4.28 10.84 -19.51
CA ASN A 13 -4.83 9.82 -20.38
C ASN A 13 -4.49 8.39 -19.90
N VAL A 14 -3.23 8.14 -19.55
CA VAL A 14 -2.80 6.85 -19.00
C VAL A 14 -3.44 6.61 -17.63
N TYR A 15 -3.46 7.64 -16.78
CA TYR A 15 -4.10 7.55 -15.46
C TYR A 15 -5.59 7.28 -15.56
N ALA A 16 -6.28 7.87 -16.53
CA ALA A 16 -7.69 7.64 -16.77
C ALA A 16 -8.00 6.20 -17.17
N LEU A 17 -7.19 5.56 -18.03
CA LEU A 17 -7.34 4.14 -18.38
C LEU A 17 -7.23 3.24 -17.16
N VAL A 18 -6.22 3.46 -16.33
CA VAL A 18 -5.99 2.69 -15.10
C VAL A 18 -7.11 2.95 -14.10
N ALA A 19 -7.51 4.22 -13.92
CA ALA A 19 -8.58 4.63 -13.01
C ALA A 19 -9.94 4.02 -13.36
N VAL A 20 -10.28 3.97 -14.65
CA VAL A 20 -11.50 3.33 -15.14
C VAL A 20 -11.50 1.83 -14.82
N GLY A 21 -10.37 1.15 -15.01
CA GLY A 21 -10.24 -0.26 -14.64
C GLY A 21 -10.47 -0.49 -13.14
N ILE A 22 -9.84 0.31 -12.28
CA ILE A 22 -10.01 0.25 -10.82
C ILE A 22 -11.45 0.57 -10.43
N SER A 23 -12.05 1.62 -11.01
CA SER A 23 -13.42 2.04 -10.71
C SER A 23 -14.45 0.99 -11.12
N LEU A 24 -14.22 0.28 -12.23
CA LEU A 24 -15.09 -0.80 -12.71
C LEU A 24 -15.07 -2.00 -11.73
N ILE A 25 -13.89 -2.42 -11.27
CA ILE A 25 -13.77 -3.50 -10.29
C ILE A 25 -14.40 -3.08 -8.97
N PHE A 26 -14.06 -1.90 -8.46
CA PHE A 26 -14.58 -1.40 -7.19
C PHE A 26 -16.09 -1.28 -7.20
N GLY A 27 -16.68 -0.75 -8.29
CA GLY A 27 -18.12 -0.60 -8.42
C GLY A 27 -18.90 -1.90 -8.29
N VAL A 28 -18.32 -3.02 -8.76
CA VAL A 28 -18.97 -4.35 -8.73
C VAL A 28 -18.65 -5.16 -7.47
N THR A 29 -17.46 -4.99 -6.91
CA THR A 29 -16.98 -5.84 -5.82
C THR A 29 -16.86 -5.12 -4.47
N GLY A 30 -16.87 -3.79 -4.45
CA GLY A 30 -16.56 -2.99 -3.28
C GLY A 30 -15.10 -3.07 -2.82
N VAL A 31 -14.23 -3.73 -3.59
CA VAL A 31 -12.82 -3.98 -3.23
C VAL A 31 -11.90 -3.20 -4.14
N VAL A 32 -10.89 -2.56 -3.56
CA VAL A 32 -9.79 -1.93 -4.31
C VAL A 32 -8.81 -3.01 -4.76
N ASN A 33 -8.55 -3.08 -6.07
CA ASN A 33 -7.57 -4.01 -6.64
C ASN A 33 -6.19 -3.34 -6.76
N PHE A 34 -5.29 -3.60 -5.81
CA PHE A 34 -3.92 -3.08 -5.87
C PHE A 34 -3.04 -3.77 -6.93
N ALA A 35 -3.43 -4.94 -7.43
CA ALA A 35 -2.71 -5.60 -8.51
C ALA A 35 -2.86 -4.89 -9.87
N GLN A 36 -3.74 -3.90 -9.98
CA GLN A 36 -3.96 -3.17 -11.24
C GLN A 36 -2.69 -2.48 -11.75
N GLY A 37 -1.89 -1.90 -10.84
CA GLY A 37 -0.60 -1.28 -11.20
C GLY A 37 0.41 -2.28 -11.76
N SER A 38 0.50 -3.45 -11.15
CA SER A 38 1.38 -4.52 -11.63
C SER A 38 0.91 -5.11 -12.95
N ILE A 39 -0.42 -5.14 -13.21
CA ILE A 39 -0.97 -5.52 -14.53
C ILE A 39 -0.54 -4.51 -15.60
N VAL A 40 -0.53 -3.21 -15.29
CA VAL A 40 -0.02 -2.16 -16.19
C VAL A 40 1.47 -2.39 -16.48
N GLY A 41 2.28 -2.62 -15.44
CA GLY A 41 3.71 -2.89 -15.58
C GLY A 41 4.02 -4.15 -16.39
N PHE A 42 3.33 -5.22 -16.10
CA PHE A 42 3.46 -6.48 -16.83
C PHE A 42 3.01 -6.31 -18.29
N GLY A 43 1.94 -5.55 -18.55
CA GLY A 43 1.48 -5.20 -19.89
C GLY A 43 2.50 -4.39 -20.67
N ALA A 44 3.19 -3.43 -20.03
CA ALA A 44 4.27 -2.68 -20.64
C ALA A 44 5.45 -3.60 -21.04
N MET A 45 5.87 -4.49 -20.13
CA MET A 45 6.95 -5.44 -20.38
C MET A 45 6.61 -6.45 -21.48
N LEU A 46 5.38 -6.98 -21.48
CA LEU A 46 4.89 -7.85 -22.57
C LEU A 46 4.84 -7.10 -23.91
N GLY A 47 4.36 -5.85 -23.91
CA GLY A 47 4.34 -5.01 -25.11
C GLY A 47 5.73 -4.80 -25.69
N TRP A 48 6.69 -4.47 -24.84
CA TRP A 48 8.09 -4.39 -25.22
C TRP A 48 8.60 -5.71 -25.82
N TRP A 49 8.31 -6.84 -25.18
CA TRP A 49 8.76 -8.15 -25.64
C TRP A 49 8.17 -8.52 -27.01
N PHE A 50 6.87 -8.31 -27.24
CA PHE A 50 6.22 -8.59 -28.53
C PHE A 50 6.76 -7.69 -29.65
N ILE A 51 7.00 -6.39 -29.36
CA ILE A 51 7.43 -5.44 -30.39
C ILE A 51 8.93 -5.54 -30.63
N SER A 52 9.77 -5.54 -29.58
CA SER A 52 11.24 -5.47 -29.72
C SER A 52 11.88 -6.83 -29.94
N VAL A 53 11.38 -7.91 -29.31
CA VAL A 53 12.01 -9.23 -29.41
C VAL A 53 11.39 -10.08 -30.52
N LEU A 54 10.05 -10.09 -30.62
CA LEU A 54 9.35 -10.86 -31.65
C LEU A 54 9.12 -10.08 -32.94
N GLY A 55 9.37 -8.78 -32.97
CA GLY A 55 9.19 -7.94 -34.17
C GLY A 55 7.73 -7.80 -34.61
N TRP A 56 6.76 -7.98 -33.72
CA TRP A 56 5.36 -7.86 -34.07
C TRP A 56 4.96 -6.41 -34.32
N PRO A 57 4.01 -6.17 -35.24
CA PRO A 57 3.44 -4.85 -35.41
C PRO A 57 2.69 -4.43 -34.13
N TRP A 58 2.77 -3.15 -33.77
CA TRP A 58 2.27 -2.63 -32.50
C TRP A 58 0.78 -2.93 -32.23
N TRP A 59 -0.06 -2.96 -33.27
CA TRP A 59 -1.49 -3.27 -33.15
C TRP A 59 -1.74 -4.75 -32.79
N LEU A 60 -0.92 -5.68 -33.28
CA LEU A 60 -0.99 -7.10 -32.92
C LEU A 60 -0.49 -7.31 -31.50
N ALA A 61 0.61 -6.64 -31.10
CA ALA A 61 1.11 -6.64 -29.74
C ALA A 61 0.05 -6.10 -28.77
N LEU A 62 -0.67 -5.05 -29.13
CA LEU A 62 -1.76 -4.49 -28.31
C LEU A 62 -2.87 -5.49 -28.07
N LEU A 63 -3.33 -6.22 -29.08
CA LEU A 63 -4.35 -7.27 -28.93
C LEU A 63 -3.84 -8.43 -28.06
N ALA A 64 -2.60 -8.86 -28.25
CA ALA A 64 -2.01 -9.93 -27.46
C ALA A 64 -1.84 -9.54 -25.97
N VAL A 65 -1.37 -8.33 -25.70
CA VAL A 65 -1.25 -7.79 -24.33
C VAL A 65 -2.63 -7.64 -23.68
N ALA A 66 -3.62 -7.13 -24.42
CA ALA A 66 -4.99 -7.03 -23.94
C ALA A 66 -5.56 -8.40 -23.51
N ALA A 67 -5.34 -9.44 -24.33
CA ALA A 67 -5.79 -10.81 -24.03
C ALA A 67 -5.01 -11.41 -22.85
N ALA A 68 -3.69 -11.26 -22.81
CA ALA A 68 -2.86 -11.76 -21.72
C ALA A 68 -3.20 -11.09 -20.38
N SER A 69 -3.34 -9.77 -20.37
CA SER A 69 -3.70 -9.01 -19.17
C SER A 69 -5.11 -9.35 -18.69
N ALA A 70 -6.07 -9.55 -19.60
CA ALA A 70 -7.41 -10.01 -19.27
C ALA A 70 -7.38 -11.39 -18.58
N LEU A 71 -6.57 -12.33 -19.09
CA LEU A 71 -6.37 -13.65 -18.47
C LEU A 71 -5.76 -13.54 -17.08
N ILE A 72 -4.71 -12.70 -16.91
CA ILE A 72 -4.09 -12.45 -15.61
C ILE A 72 -5.11 -11.90 -14.63
N GLY A 73 -5.91 -10.91 -15.02
CA GLY A 73 -6.96 -10.37 -14.17
C GLY A 73 -8.03 -11.38 -13.78
N TRP A 74 -8.39 -12.27 -14.69
CA TRP A 74 -9.30 -13.37 -14.39
C TRP A 74 -8.71 -14.34 -13.36
N VAL A 75 -7.42 -14.69 -13.50
CA VAL A 75 -6.70 -15.54 -12.54
C VAL A 75 -6.63 -14.87 -11.17
N ILE A 76 -6.30 -13.57 -11.10
CA ILE A 76 -6.29 -12.80 -9.85
C ILE A 76 -7.67 -12.82 -9.20
N ASN A 77 -8.74 -12.57 -9.95
CA ASN A 77 -10.09 -12.64 -9.39
C ASN A 77 -10.40 -14.03 -8.83
N LEU A 78 -10.06 -15.10 -9.56
CA LEU A 78 -10.33 -16.47 -9.17
C LEU A 78 -9.57 -16.88 -7.90
N THR A 79 -8.34 -16.42 -7.74
CA THR A 79 -7.44 -16.83 -6.65
C THR A 79 -7.55 -15.94 -5.42
N THR A 80 -7.76 -14.64 -5.58
CA THR A 80 -7.68 -13.65 -4.49
C THR A 80 -9.03 -13.07 -4.09
N VAL A 81 -9.84 -12.57 -5.04
CA VAL A 81 -11.05 -11.80 -4.69
C VAL A 81 -12.25 -12.70 -4.48
N ARG A 82 -12.52 -13.61 -5.40
CA ARG A 82 -13.68 -14.50 -5.35
C ARG A 82 -13.77 -15.34 -4.06
N PRO A 83 -12.68 -15.95 -3.55
CA PRO A 83 -12.71 -16.70 -2.30
C PRO A 83 -12.99 -15.83 -1.07
N LEU A 84 -12.67 -14.53 -1.16
CA LEU A 84 -12.72 -13.58 -0.07
C LEU A 84 -13.92 -12.61 -0.15
N ILE A 85 -14.88 -12.86 -1.03
CA ILE A 85 -16.01 -11.95 -1.27
C ILE A 85 -16.94 -11.82 -0.04
N LYS A 86 -16.95 -12.83 0.82
CA LYS A 86 -17.67 -12.83 2.11
C LYS A 86 -16.79 -12.39 3.28
N ALA A 87 -15.51 -12.17 3.04
CA ALA A 87 -14.57 -11.66 4.02
C ALA A 87 -14.64 -10.13 4.06
N PRO A 88 -14.19 -9.48 5.14
CA PRO A 88 -14.05 -8.03 5.18
C PRO A 88 -13.23 -7.52 3.98
N PRO A 89 -13.55 -6.36 3.41
CA PRO A 89 -12.90 -5.83 2.21
C PRO A 89 -11.38 -5.75 2.30
N ILE A 90 -10.84 -5.61 3.51
CA ILE A 90 -9.39 -5.59 3.75
C ILE A 90 -8.70 -6.90 3.42
N ALA A 91 -9.35 -8.04 3.61
CA ALA A 91 -8.76 -9.33 3.27
C ALA A 91 -8.51 -9.43 1.75
N ALA A 92 -9.48 -9.00 0.95
CA ALA A 92 -9.35 -8.94 -0.49
C ALA A 92 -8.33 -7.88 -0.94
N LEU A 93 -8.27 -6.73 -0.27
CA LEU A 93 -7.26 -5.68 -0.50
C LEU A 93 -5.85 -6.23 -0.30
N LEU A 94 -5.58 -6.88 0.83
CA LEU A 94 -4.27 -7.50 1.11
C LEU A 94 -3.94 -8.64 0.16
N ALA A 95 -4.93 -9.46 -0.22
CA ALA A 95 -4.74 -10.53 -1.17
C ALA A 95 -4.42 -10.00 -2.58
N THR A 96 -5.02 -8.90 -3.02
CA THR A 96 -4.68 -8.25 -4.30
C THR A 96 -3.32 -7.56 -4.25
N PHE A 97 -2.91 -7.04 -3.09
CA PHE A 97 -1.56 -6.52 -2.90
C PHE A 97 -0.52 -7.65 -2.95
N ALA A 98 -0.78 -8.78 -2.31
CA ALA A 98 0.09 -9.96 -2.43
C ALA A 98 0.17 -10.46 -3.89
N ALA A 99 -0.95 -10.43 -4.63
CA ALA A 99 -0.97 -10.75 -6.05
C ALA A 99 -0.14 -9.74 -6.88
N SER A 100 -0.12 -8.45 -6.51
CA SER A 100 0.76 -7.47 -7.15
C SER A 100 2.23 -7.84 -6.96
N MET A 101 2.63 -8.20 -5.75
CA MET A 101 4.00 -8.64 -5.47
C MET A 101 4.40 -9.89 -6.26
N VAL A 102 3.49 -10.86 -6.39
CA VAL A 102 3.70 -12.06 -7.23
C VAL A 102 3.91 -11.66 -8.68
N LEU A 103 3.08 -10.77 -9.21
CA LEU A 103 3.14 -10.36 -10.61
C LEU A 103 4.40 -9.51 -10.91
N ASP A 104 4.75 -8.58 -10.00
CA ASP A 104 5.96 -7.76 -10.12
C ASP A 104 7.22 -8.65 -10.11
N ASN A 105 7.27 -9.64 -9.22
CA ASN A 105 8.40 -10.57 -9.15
C ASN A 105 8.45 -11.54 -10.35
N LEU A 106 7.28 -12.02 -10.79
CA LEU A 106 7.18 -12.80 -12.01
C LEU A 106 7.70 -12.01 -13.23
N SER A 107 7.38 -10.71 -13.28
CA SER A 107 7.89 -9.80 -14.32
C SER A 107 9.42 -9.73 -14.29
N GLN A 108 10.04 -9.67 -13.09
CA GLN A 108 11.50 -9.68 -12.96
C GLN A 108 12.13 -11.01 -13.38
N ILE A 109 11.54 -12.13 -13.01
CA ILE A 109 12.06 -13.45 -13.39
C ILE A 109 12.00 -13.63 -14.92
N LEU A 110 10.91 -13.19 -15.56
CA LEU A 110 10.71 -13.37 -17.00
C LEU A 110 11.53 -12.37 -17.84
N PHE A 111 11.59 -11.11 -17.42
CA PHE A 111 12.17 -10.03 -18.22
C PHE A 111 13.50 -9.50 -17.65
N ARG A 112 13.95 -9.99 -16.50
CA ARG A 112 15.06 -9.48 -15.69
C ARG A 112 14.76 -8.09 -15.11
N ALA A 113 15.55 -7.66 -14.13
CA ALA A 113 15.36 -6.38 -13.45
C ALA A 113 15.90 -5.15 -14.25
N ASP A 114 16.48 -5.39 -15.43
CA ASP A 114 17.11 -4.34 -16.21
C ASP A 114 16.10 -3.33 -16.76
N THR A 115 16.53 -2.09 -16.89
CA THR A 115 15.79 -1.07 -17.63
C THR A 115 15.92 -1.32 -19.13
N ARG A 116 14.80 -1.18 -19.86
CA ARG A 116 14.72 -1.41 -21.30
C ARG A 116 14.22 -0.16 -22.01
N GLU A 117 14.85 0.20 -23.13
CA GLU A 117 14.29 1.20 -24.02
C GLU A 117 13.02 0.65 -24.68
N TYR A 118 11.96 1.45 -24.63
CA TYR A 118 10.70 1.08 -25.26
C TYR A 118 10.73 1.49 -26.73
N PRO A 119 10.38 0.59 -27.67
CA PRO A 119 10.38 0.94 -29.07
C PRO A 119 9.34 2.03 -29.34
N ALA A 120 9.68 2.96 -30.25
CA ALA A 120 8.75 3.94 -30.80
C ALA A 120 8.16 3.39 -32.12
N PRO A 121 7.11 2.54 -32.06
CA PRO A 121 6.57 1.88 -33.25
C PRO A 121 5.75 2.81 -34.14
N LEU A 122 5.47 4.01 -33.65
CA LEU A 122 4.75 5.06 -34.37
C LEU A 122 5.74 6.13 -34.86
N PRO A 123 5.41 6.82 -35.96
CA PRO A 123 6.24 7.92 -36.45
C PRO A 123 6.52 8.94 -35.34
N THR A 124 7.76 9.37 -35.21
CA THR A 124 8.18 10.38 -34.22
C THR A 124 7.89 11.81 -34.68
N ASP A 125 7.11 11.96 -35.75
CA ASP A 125 6.72 13.25 -36.29
C ASP A 125 5.85 14.01 -35.28
N ASN A 126 6.13 15.31 -35.20
CA ASN A 126 5.33 16.20 -34.36
C ASN A 126 4.18 16.78 -35.18
N LEU A 127 2.96 16.54 -34.74
CA LEU A 127 1.76 17.16 -35.32
C LEU A 127 1.66 18.62 -34.82
N PRO A 128 1.67 19.61 -35.69
CA PRO A 128 1.47 21.00 -35.29
C PRO A 128 -0.04 21.21 -34.99
N VAL A 129 -0.42 21.18 -33.75
CA VAL A 129 -1.79 21.48 -33.31
C VAL A 129 -1.79 22.80 -32.56
N GLY A 130 -2.35 23.86 -33.17
CA GLY A 130 -2.53 25.17 -32.50
C GLY A 130 -1.22 25.83 -32.04
N GLY A 131 -0.07 25.59 -32.71
CA GLY A 131 1.22 26.16 -32.33
C GLY A 131 2.03 25.31 -31.34
N VAL A 132 1.51 24.15 -30.95
CA VAL A 132 2.17 23.17 -30.07
C VAL A 132 2.56 21.93 -30.85
N ARG A 133 3.67 21.29 -30.45
CA ARG A 133 4.16 20.05 -31.06
C ARG A 133 3.65 18.86 -30.26
N LEU A 134 2.60 18.21 -30.75
CA LEU A 134 2.07 16.96 -30.18
C LEU A 134 2.76 15.78 -30.85
N GLY A 135 3.35 14.87 -30.08
CA GLY A 135 3.89 13.62 -30.63
C GLY A 135 2.78 12.77 -31.25
N THR A 136 3.05 12.17 -32.42
CA THR A 136 2.08 11.28 -33.08
C THR A 136 1.67 10.12 -32.16
N SER A 137 2.61 9.58 -31.38
CA SER A 137 2.35 8.53 -30.37
C SER A 137 1.33 8.96 -29.32
N ASP A 138 1.45 10.22 -28.83
CA ASP A 138 0.57 10.76 -27.81
C ASP A 138 -0.84 11.00 -28.35
N ALA A 139 -0.94 11.49 -29.60
CA ALA A 139 -2.22 11.68 -30.28
C ALA A 139 -2.96 10.35 -30.50
N VAL A 140 -2.25 9.30 -30.93
CA VAL A 140 -2.80 7.94 -31.10
C VAL A 140 -3.23 7.35 -29.75
N ALA A 141 -2.40 7.46 -28.71
CA ALA A 141 -2.74 7.01 -27.36
C ALA A 141 -3.98 7.71 -26.84
N PHE A 142 -4.07 9.03 -27.02
CA PHE A 142 -5.22 9.84 -26.61
C PHE A 142 -6.49 9.43 -27.35
N GLY A 143 -6.42 9.32 -28.69
CA GLY A 143 -7.56 8.89 -29.52
C GLY A 143 -8.05 7.48 -29.17
N PHE A 144 -7.10 6.54 -28.97
CA PHE A 144 -7.43 5.18 -28.57
C PHE A 144 -8.11 5.13 -27.20
N THR A 145 -7.59 5.86 -26.22
CA THR A 145 -8.15 5.91 -24.86
C THR A 145 -9.57 6.46 -24.89
N LEU A 146 -9.81 7.56 -25.61
CA LEU A 146 -11.16 8.12 -25.74
C LEU A 146 -12.10 7.13 -26.43
N ALA A 147 -11.65 6.44 -27.47
CA ALA A 147 -12.45 5.42 -28.16
C ALA A 147 -12.75 4.24 -27.25
N ALA A 148 -11.77 3.73 -26.48
CA ALA A 148 -11.95 2.65 -25.52
C ALA A 148 -12.94 3.04 -24.40
N MET A 149 -12.83 4.27 -23.88
CA MET A 149 -13.76 4.79 -22.87
C MET A 149 -15.17 4.96 -23.41
N ALA A 150 -15.31 5.48 -24.64
CA ALA A 150 -16.60 5.62 -25.30
C ALA A 150 -17.24 4.25 -25.57
N ALA A 151 -16.46 3.28 -26.03
CA ALA A 151 -16.90 1.91 -26.24
C ALA A 151 -17.36 1.25 -24.93
N LEU A 152 -16.57 1.39 -23.85
CA LEU A 152 -16.93 0.88 -22.52
C LEU A 152 -18.20 1.56 -21.98
N TRP A 153 -18.31 2.87 -22.12
CA TRP A 153 -19.50 3.62 -21.71
C TRP A 153 -20.74 3.18 -22.50
N ALA A 154 -20.62 3.04 -23.82
CA ALA A 154 -21.71 2.58 -24.69
C ALA A 154 -22.14 1.14 -24.32
N TRP A 155 -21.17 0.25 -24.10
CA TRP A 155 -21.43 -1.12 -23.68
C TRP A 155 -22.13 -1.18 -22.32
N LEU A 156 -21.69 -0.37 -21.34
CA LEU A 156 -22.34 -0.29 -20.04
C LEU A 156 -23.74 0.29 -20.12
N ARG A 157 -23.97 1.26 -21.01
CA ARG A 157 -25.27 1.93 -21.13
C ARG A 157 -26.29 1.10 -21.90
N PHE A 158 -25.89 0.50 -23.00
CA PHE A 158 -26.80 -0.16 -23.97
C PHE A 158 -26.71 -1.69 -23.96
N GLY A 159 -25.58 -2.26 -23.44
CA GLY A 159 -25.37 -3.70 -23.40
C GLY A 159 -26.17 -4.40 -22.30
N ARG A 160 -26.62 -5.64 -22.56
CA ARG A 160 -27.31 -6.47 -21.55
C ARG A 160 -26.38 -6.80 -20.36
N ASP A 161 -25.13 -7.17 -20.65
CA ASP A 161 -24.10 -7.41 -19.60
C ASP A 161 -23.74 -6.11 -18.88
N GLY A 162 -23.74 -4.96 -19.58
CA GLY A 162 -23.55 -3.65 -18.98
C GLY A 162 -24.67 -3.27 -18.00
N LEU A 163 -25.92 -3.64 -18.32
CA LEU A 163 -27.04 -3.48 -17.39
C LEU A 163 -26.84 -4.34 -16.14
N ALA A 164 -26.39 -5.59 -16.30
CA ALA A 164 -26.08 -6.49 -15.20
C ALA A 164 -24.94 -5.94 -14.30
N VAL A 165 -23.90 -5.34 -14.90
CA VAL A 165 -22.81 -4.66 -14.16
C VAL A 165 -23.37 -3.51 -13.32
N ARG A 166 -24.20 -2.64 -13.89
CA ARG A 166 -24.80 -1.50 -13.17
C ARG A 166 -25.76 -1.95 -12.06
N ALA A 167 -26.57 -2.98 -12.31
CA ALA A 167 -27.44 -3.55 -11.29
C ALA A 167 -26.64 -4.14 -10.11
N THR A 168 -25.56 -4.90 -10.41
CA THR A 168 -24.68 -5.47 -9.39
C THR A 168 -23.91 -4.37 -8.62
N ALA A 169 -23.51 -3.29 -9.29
CA ALA A 169 -22.84 -2.16 -8.65
C ALA A 169 -23.78 -1.34 -7.73
N ALA A 170 -25.08 -1.34 -8.00
CA ALA A 170 -26.07 -0.67 -7.15
C ALA A 170 -26.36 -1.50 -5.88
N ASP A 171 -26.66 -2.78 -6.03
CA ASP A 171 -26.89 -3.72 -4.93
C ASP A 171 -26.66 -5.15 -5.44
N PRO A 172 -25.56 -5.82 -5.02
CA PRO A 172 -25.25 -7.16 -5.49
C PRO A 172 -26.24 -8.23 -4.98
N ASP A 173 -26.88 -8.04 -3.84
CA ASP A 173 -27.81 -9.00 -3.27
C ASP A 173 -29.20 -8.88 -3.94
N ALA A 174 -29.68 -7.66 -4.14
CA ALA A 174 -30.89 -7.41 -4.92
C ALA A 174 -30.72 -7.89 -6.37
N ALA A 175 -29.58 -7.63 -7.01
CA ALA A 175 -29.28 -8.12 -8.35
C ALA A 175 -29.33 -9.66 -8.44
N ARG A 176 -28.78 -10.35 -7.44
CA ARG A 176 -28.81 -11.82 -7.35
C ARG A 176 -30.24 -12.35 -7.22
N GLN A 177 -31.07 -11.70 -6.42
CA GLN A 177 -32.50 -12.08 -6.27
C GLN A 177 -33.29 -11.89 -7.59
N MET A 178 -32.89 -10.91 -8.41
CA MET A 178 -33.46 -10.68 -9.73
C MET A 178 -32.90 -11.60 -10.83
N GLY A 179 -32.07 -12.60 -10.45
CA GLY A 179 -31.52 -13.59 -11.39
C GLY A 179 -30.26 -13.16 -12.12
N VAL A 180 -29.62 -12.04 -11.72
CA VAL A 180 -28.34 -11.62 -12.31
C VAL A 180 -27.23 -12.54 -11.82
N PRO A 181 -26.41 -13.14 -12.72
CA PRO A 181 -25.28 -13.99 -12.34
C PRO A 181 -24.10 -13.14 -11.87
N VAL A 182 -24.15 -12.66 -10.62
CA VAL A 182 -23.17 -11.74 -10.03
C VAL A 182 -21.72 -12.21 -10.21
N THR A 183 -21.46 -13.52 -10.07
CA THR A 183 -20.11 -14.10 -10.28
C THR A 183 -19.61 -13.90 -11.72
N ARG A 184 -20.50 -14.04 -12.73
CA ARG A 184 -20.13 -13.78 -14.13
C ARG A 184 -19.84 -12.30 -14.35
N VAL A 185 -20.62 -11.43 -13.73
CA VAL A 185 -20.44 -9.97 -13.80
C VAL A 185 -19.09 -9.58 -13.21
N GLN A 186 -18.71 -10.14 -12.04
CA GLN A 186 -17.41 -9.90 -11.42
C GLN A 186 -16.25 -10.36 -12.31
N ASN A 187 -16.32 -11.59 -12.86
CA ASN A 187 -15.31 -12.09 -13.78
C ASN A 187 -15.14 -11.17 -14.99
N LEU A 188 -16.24 -10.72 -15.58
CA LEU A 188 -16.24 -9.84 -16.74
C LEU A 188 -15.62 -8.46 -16.42
N SER A 189 -15.95 -7.91 -15.25
CA SER A 189 -15.37 -6.65 -14.78
C SER A 189 -13.86 -6.75 -14.58
N PHE A 190 -13.35 -7.85 -14.02
CA PHE A 190 -11.92 -8.10 -13.90
C PHE A 190 -11.22 -8.28 -15.25
N LEU A 191 -11.82 -9.03 -16.17
CA LEU A 191 -11.31 -9.18 -17.54
C LEU A 191 -11.16 -7.83 -18.25
N LEU A 192 -12.22 -7.02 -18.24
CA LEU A 192 -12.23 -5.72 -18.91
C LEU A 192 -11.27 -4.72 -18.25
N ALA A 193 -11.28 -4.64 -16.93
CA ALA A 193 -10.39 -3.75 -16.18
C ALA A 193 -8.92 -4.07 -16.41
N SER A 194 -8.57 -5.36 -16.40
CA SER A 194 -7.20 -5.81 -16.61
C SER A 194 -6.76 -5.67 -18.07
N CYS A 195 -7.68 -5.88 -19.02
CA CYS A 195 -7.46 -5.58 -20.43
C CYS A 195 -7.09 -4.10 -20.63
N LEU A 196 -7.87 -3.17 -20.05
CA LEU A 196 -7.60 -1.74 -20.10
C LEU A 196 -6.28 -1.38 -19.40
N GLY A 197 -5.96 -2.05 -18.28
CA GLY A 197 -4.70 -1.88 -17.59
C GLY A 197 -3.50 -2.29 -18.44
N GLY A 198 -3.54 -3.45 -19.08
CA GLY A 198 -2.47 -3.93 -19.96
C GLY A 198 -2.24 -3.03 -21.19
N VAL A 199 -3.34 -2.58 -21.80
CA VAL A 199 -3.29 -1.59 -22.89
C VAL A 199 -2.69 -0.27 -22.40
N GLY A 200 -3.11 0.21 -21.22
CA GLY A 200 -2.52 1.37 -20.56
C GLY A 200 -1.02 1.22 -20.34
N GLY A 201 -0.54 -0.01 -20.09
CA GLY A 201 0.87 -0.33 -19.97
C GLY A 201 1.66 -0.11 -21.25
N ILE A 202 1.13 -0.48 -22.42
CA ILE A 202 1.78 -0.19 -23.71
C ILE A 202 1.92 1.33 -23.93
N PHE A 203 0.85 2.08 -23.71
CA PHE A 203 0.89 3.54 -23.86
C PHE A 203 1.81 4.21 -22.82
N PHE A 204 1.83 3.68 -21.60
CA PHE A 204 2.81 4.10 -20.59
C PHE A 204 4.24 3.88 -21.08
N GLY A 205 4.55 2.70 -21.63
CA GLY A 205 5.87 2.38 -22.17
C GLY A 205 6.27 3.29 -23.31
N MET A 206 5.38 3.52 -24.28
CA MET A 206 5.60 4.45 -25.40
C MET A 206 5.88 5.87 -24.94
N TYR A 207 5.16 6.32 -23.92
CA TYR A 207 5.32 7.65 -23.33
C TYR A 207 6.60 7.77 -22.51
N ALA A 208 6.88 6.80 -21.64
CA ALA A 208 8.04 6.84 -20.75
C ALA A 208 9.37 6.65 -21.49
N GLY A 209 9.35 6.01 -22.65
CA GLY A 209 10.54 5.71 -23.46
C GLY A 209 11.49 4.68 -22.85
N VAL A 210 11.43 4.50 -21.54
CA VAL A 210 12.22 3.53 -20.77
C VAL A 210 11.32 2.84 -19.77
N ILE A 211 11.39 1.51 -19.70
CA ILE A 211 10.59 0.71 -18.78
C ILE A 211 11.46 -0.24 -17.97
N SER A 212 10.98 -0.58 -16.79
CA SER A 212 11.47 -1.66 -15.95
C SER A 212 10.27 -2.39 -15.34
N PRO A 213 10.44 -3.60 -14.78
CA PRO A 213 9.34 -4.32 -14.12
C PRO A 213 8.61 -3.52 -13.03
N TYR A 214 9.28 -2.54 -12.42
CA TYR A 214 8.70 -1.70 -11.35
C TYR A 214 8.18 -0.34 -11.80
N SER A 215 8.52 0.12 -13.00
CA SER A 215 8.27 1.52 -13.40
C SER A 215 6.79 1.89 -13.46
N ALA A 216 5.90 0.93 -13.71
CA ALA A 216 4.46 1.17 -13.78
C ALA A 216 3.71 0.98 -12.46
N SER A 217 4.33 0.47 -11.39
CA SER A 217 3.68 0.30 -10.08
C SER A 217 3.22 1.64 -9.51
N PHE A 218 4.01 2.69 -9.71
CA PHE A 218 3.63 4.07 -9.36
C PHE A 218 2.41 4.54 -10.16
N THR A 219 2.37 4.27 -11.47
CA THR A 219 1.23 4.62 -12.34
C THR A 219 -0.06 3.97 -11.88
N GLY A 220 0.00 2.73 -11.37
CA GLY A 220 -1.13 2.05 -10.76
C GLY A 220 -1.65 2.76 -9.51
N THR A 221 -0.74 3.24 -8.66
CA THR A 221 -1.11 4.02 -7.46
C THR A 221 -1.73 5.36 -7.84
N VAL A 222 -1.18 6.07 -8.82
CA VAL A 222 -1.76 7.33 -9.33
C VAL A 222 -3.11 7.09 -9.99
N GLY A 223 -3.29 5.99 -10.73
CA GLY A 223 -4.58 5.58 -11.29
C GLY A 223 -5.62 5.31 -10.21
N PHE A 224 -5.22 4.69 -9.08
CA PHE A 224 -6.09 4.54 -7.92
C PHE A 224 -6.49 5.89 -7.31
N ILE A 225 -5.55 6.81 -7.16
CA ILE A 225 -5.83 8.17 -6.70
C ILE A 225 -6.79 8.88 -7.64
N ALA A 226 -6.57 8.78 -8.93
CA ALA A 226 -7.43 9.35 -9.95
C ALA A 226 -8.86 8.80 -9.87
N ALA A 227 -9.01 7.48 -9.67
CA ALA A 227 -10.31 6.85 -9.46
C ALA A 227 -10.99 7.35 -8.17
N ALA A 228 -10.23 7.51 -7.09
CA ALA A 228 -10.75 7.97 -5.80
C ALA A 228 -11.12 9.47 -5.83
N VAL A 229 -10.29 10.31 -6.44
CA VAL A 229 -10.57 11.74 -6.66
C VAL A 229 -11.80 11.92 -7.55
N GLY A 230 -11.89 11.12 -8.61
CA GLY A 230 -13.05 11.15 -9.50
C GLY A 230 -14.33 10.64 -8.84
N GLY A 231 -14.21 9.67 -7.95
CA GLY A 231 -15.28 8.98 -7.25
C GLY A 231 -15.29 7.49 -7.61
N LEU A 232 -14.91 6.66 -6.65
CA LEU A 232 -14.85 5.20 -6.80
C LEU A 232 -16.22 4.64 -7.23
N GLY A 233 -16.20 3.76 -8.24
CA GLY A 233 -17.41 3.19 -8.83
C GLY A 233 -18.07 4.05 -9.94
N SER A 234 -17.62 5.31 -10.13
CA SER A 234 -18.06 6.18 -11.22
C SER A 234 -17.05 6.19 -12.36
N ILE A 235 -17.40 5.63 -13.51
CA ILE A 235 -16.51 5.58 -14.69
C ILE A 235 -16.22 6.98 -15.21
N ALA A 236 -17.27 7.82 -15.35
CA ALA A 236 -17.10 9.21 -15.79
C ALA A 236 -16.24 10.01 -14.78
N GLY A 237 -16.44 9.74 -13.49
CA GLY A 237 -15.62 10.29 -12.42
C GLY A 237 -14.16 9.86 -12.55
N ALA A 238 -13.88 8.57 -12.76
CA ALA A 238 -12.53 8.05 -12.91
C ALA A 238 -11.78 8.67 -14.11
N VAL A 239 -12.46 8.87 -15.23
CA VAL A 239 -11.91 9.58 -16.40
C VAL A 239 -11.54 11.02 -16.04
N ALA A 240 -12.49 11.76 -15.48
CA ALA A 240 -12.26 13.15 -15.08
C ALA A 240 -11.14 13.26 -14.03
N GLY A 241 -11.12 12.35 -13.04
CA GLY A 241 -10.08 12.25 -12.04
C GLY A 241 -8.69 12.02 -12.64
N GLY A 242 -8.58 11.15 -13.65
CA GLY A 242 -7.34 10.91 -14.38
C GLY A 242 -6.78 12.18 -15.02
N PHE A 243 -7.61 12.92 -15.73
CA PHE A 243 -7.20 14.18 -16.34
C PHE A 243 -6.89 15.26 -15.30
N VAL A 244 -7.69 15.39 -14.25
CA VAL A 244 -7.43 16.35 -13.15
C VAL A 244 -6.08 16.08 -12.49
N ILE A 245 -5.77 14.82 -12.15
CA ILE A 245 -4.49 14.46 -11.54
C ILE A 245 -3.34 14.69 -12.51
N GLY A 246 -3.46 14.31 -13.78
CA GLY A 246 -2.41 14.54 -14.78
C GLY A 246 -2.13 16.03 -15.00
N LEU A 247 -3.15 16.87 -15.02
CA LEU A 247 -2.99 18.34 -15.11
C LEU A 247 -2.34 18.91 -13.85
N LEU A 248 -2.77 18.50 -12.65
CA LEU A 248 -2.17 18.94 -11.39
C LEU A 248 -0.70 18.54 -11.28
N GLU A 249 -0.38 17.33 -11.69
CA GLU A 249 1.00 16.83 -11.75
C GLU A 249 1.87 17.72 -12.66
N SER A 250 1.45 17.92 -13.90
CA SER A 250 2.24 18.70 -14.86
C SER A 250 2.38 20.16 -14.48
N LEU A 251 1.32 20.79 -13.95
CA LEU A 251 1.36 22.15 -13.44
C LEU A 251 2.26 22.26 -12.19
N GLY A 252 2.20 21.29 -11.29
CA GLY A 252 3.05 21.21 -10.12
C GLY A 252 4.54 21.10 -10.48
N ILE A 253 4.88 20.22 -11.42
CA ILE A 253 6.24 20.07 -11.91
C ILE A 253 6.74 21.37 -12.58
N TYR A 254 5.90 22.03 -13.37
CA TYR A 254 6.25 23.29 -14.05
C TYR A 254 6.55 24.42 -13.06
N GLN A 255 5.76 24.53 -11.98
CA GLN A 255 5.88 25.66 -11.03
C GLN A 255 6.96 25.42 -9.97
N PHE A 256 7.12 24.18 -9.47
CA PHE A 256 7.93 23.88 -8.29
C PHE A 256 9.05 22.85 -8.55
N GLY A 257 9.10 22.28 -9.77
CA GLY A 257 10.07 21.27 -10.14
C GLY A 257 9.62 19.83 -9.85
N GLY A 258 10.34 18.86 -10.45
CA GLY A 258 9.96 17.45 -10.41
C GLY A 258 9.98 16.79 -9.03
N GLY A 259 10.76 17.32 -8.09
CA GLY A 259 10.83 16.80 -6.73
C GLY A 259 9.52 16.89 -5.95
N PHE A 260 8.65 17.84 -6.31
CA PHE A 260 7.35 18.06 -5.65
C PHE A 260 6.18 17.35 -6.34
N ARG A 261 6.43 16.55 -7.38
CA ARG A 261 5.42 15.81 -8.13
C ARG A 261 4.43 15.06 -7.24
N ASP A 262 4.96 14.22 -6.36
CA ASP A 262 4.16 13.37 -5.48
C ASP A 262 3.35 14.20 -4.48
N LEU A 263 3.90 15.31 -3.99
CA LEU A 263 3.22 16.21 -3.08
C LEU A 263 1.93 16.78 -3.70
N PHE A 264 1.95 17.16 -4.98
CA PHE A 264 0.76 17.68 -5.67
C PHE A 264 -0.29 16.60 -5.89
N ILE A 265 0.11 15.41 -6.33
CA ILE A 265 -0.80 14.28 -6.57
C ILE A 265 -1.48 13.86 -5.26
N PHE A 266 -0.68 13.54 -4.25
CA PHE A 266 -1.20 13.02 -2.97
C PHE A 266 -1.82 14.11 -2.10
N GLY A 267 -1.34 15.35 -2.20
CA GLY A 267 -1.92 16.51 -1.54
C GLY A 267 -3.32 16.83 -2.08
N ALA A 268 -3.49 16.84 -3.40
CA ALA A 268 -4.80 16.99 -4.03
C ALA A 268 -5.75 15.85 -3.64
N PHE A 269 -5.27 14.62 -3.63
CA PHE A 269 -6.04 13.48 -3.17
C PHE A 269 -6.52 13.62 -1.73
N LEU A 270 -5.61 13.95 -0.81
CA LEU A 270 -5.96 14.18 0.59
C LEU A 270 -6.96 15.32 0.75
N LEU A 271 -6.77 16.41 0.03
CA LEU A 271 -7.68 17.56 0.04
C LEU A 271 -9.08 17.16 -0.42
N VAL A 272 -9.19 16.42 -1.53
CA VAL A 272 -10.49 15.94 -2.04
C VAL A 272 -11.14 15.00 -1.02
N LEU A 273 -10.41 14.06 -0.44
CA LEU A 273 -10.96 13.16 0.58
C LEU A 273 -11.48 13.90 1.81
N LEU A 274 -10.80 14.96 2.26
CA LEU A 274 -11.23 15.75 3.42
C LEU A 274 -12.46 16.62 3.13
N LEU A 275 -12.57 17.15 1.91
CA LEU A 275 -13.68 18.01 1.51
C LEU A 275 -14.89 17.23 0.98
N ARG A 276 -14.62 16.17 0.20
CA ARG A 276 -15.63 15.30 -0.44
C ARG A 276 -15.16 13.83 -0.42
N PRO A 277 -15.37 13.09 0.66
CA PRO A 277 -14.87 11.71 0.81
C PRO A 277 -15.32 10.77 -0.31
N HIS A 278 -16.46 11.02 -0.94
CA HIS A 278 -16.97 10.21 -2.05
C HIS A 278 -16.34 10.58 -3.42
N GLY A 279 -15.42 11.53 -3.47
CA GLY A 279 -14.84 12.06 -4.70
C GLY A 279 -15.71 13.13 -5.37
N LEU A 280 -15.22 13.66 -6.51
CA LEU A 280 -15.88 14.76 -7.21
C LEU A 280 -17.23 14.37 -7.83
N PHE A 281 -17.34 13.14 -8.35
CA PHE A 281 -18.52 12.59 -9.06
C PHE A 281 -19.06 11.30 -8.43
N GLY A 282 -18.63 10.97 -7.20
CA GLY A 282 -19.09 9.78 -6.50
C GLY A 282 -20.54 9.92 -6.00
N SER A 283 -21.27 8.81 -6.00
CA SER A 283 -22.60 8.75 -5.41
C SER A 283 -22.53 8.56 -3.89
N ARG A 284 -23.48 9.14 -3.15
CA ARG A 284 -23.60 8.99 -1.70
C ARG A 284 -24.14 7.62 -1.23
N HIS A 285 -24.03 6.59 -2.04
CA HIS A 285 -24.40 5.25 -1.58
C HIS A 285 -23.46 4.89 -0.44
N ALA A 286 -24.02 4.73 0.74
CA ALA A 286 -23.28 4.35 1.92
C ALA A 286 -22.60 3.00 1.65
N VAL A 287 -21.29 3.04 1.50
CA VAL A 287 -20.50 1.82 1.69
C VAL A 287 -20.66 1.51 3.18
N VAL A 288 -21.49 0.53 3.50
CA VAL A 288 -21.67 0.08 4.87
C VAL A 288 -20.31 -0.42 5.32
N SER A 289 -19.67 0.34 6.20
CA SER A 289 -18.44 -0.13 6.83
C SER A 289 -18.85 -1.20 7.84
N GLU A 290 -18.72 -2.46 7.46
CA GLU A 290 -18.90 -3.54 8.42
C GLU A 290 -17.84 -3.41 9.54
N PRO A 291 -18.24 -3.50 10.80
CA PRO A 291 -17.30 -3.49 11.91
C PRO A 291 -16.35 -4.68 11.75
N MET A 292 -15.04 -4.43 11.80
CA MET A 292 -14.03 -5.49 11.60
C MET A 292 -13.87 -6.40 12.83
N THR A 293 -14.29 -5.94 14.00
CA THR A 293 -14.27 -6.69 15.26
C THR A 293 -15.46 -7.64 15.32
N GLY A 294 -15.18 -8.92 15.51
CA GLY A 294 -16.22 -9.97 15.53
C GLY A 294 -16.57 -10.58 14.18
N THR A 295 -15.98 -10.09 13.08
CA THR A 295 -16.13 -10.62 11.73
C THR A 295 -15.04 -11.63 11.37
N PHE A 296 -14.99 -12.04 10.11
CA PHE A 296 -14.11 -13.03 9.52
C PHE A 296 -12.62 -12.96 9.96
N LEU A 297 -12.03 -11.77 10.12
CA LEU A 297 -10.63 -11.59 10.54
C LEU A 297 -10.45 -11.45 12.06
N GLY A 298 -11.48 -11.06 12.79
CA GLY A 298 -11.41 -10.79 14.23
C GLY A 298 -12.12 -11.82 15.13
N ALA A 299 -12.77 -12.84 14.56
CA ALA A 299 -13.57 -13.82 15.29
C ALA A 299 -12.74 -14.82 16.13
N GLY A 300 -11.43 -14.94 15.84
CA GLY A 300 -10.55 -15.87 16.56
C GLY A 300 -10.23 -15.42 17.98
N ARG A 301 -10.34 -16.31 18.96
CA ARG A 301 -9.89 -16.03 20.33
C ARG A 301 -8.38 -16.19 20.42
N PRO A 302 -7.62 -15.19 20.96
CA PRO A 302 -6.18 -15.31 21.10
C PRO A 302 -5.82 -16.48 22.05
N ILE A 303 -4.81 -17.24 21.69
CA ILE A 303 -4.27 -18.29 22.56
C ILE A 303 -3.59 -17.60 23.74
N ARG A 304 -4.04 -17.90 24.97
CA ARG A 304 -3.45 -17.34 26.19
C ARG A 304 -2.41 -18.32 26.73
N LEU A 305 -1.18 -17.85 26.81
CA LEU A 305 -0.09 -18.56 27.50
C LEU A 305 0.19 -17.86 28.84
N ALA A 306 0.67 -18.60 29.84
CA ALA A 306 1.09 -18.01 31.11
C ALA A 306 2.33 -17.13 30.89
N TRP A 307 2.53 -16.11 31.73
CA TRP A 307 3.60 -15.11 31.57
C TRP A 307 5.02 -15.70 31.55
N TRP A 308 5.26 -16.80 32.28
CA TRP A 308 6.54 -17.46 32.32
C TRP A 308 6.95 -18.17 31.00
N HIS A 309 5.98 -18.61 30.17
CA HIS A 309 6.28 -19.13 28.84
C HIS A 309 6.90 -18.05 27.94
N TRP A 310 6.46 -16.80 28.14
CA TRP A 310 6.98 -15.65 27.39
C TRP A 310 8.39 -15.29 27.79
N LEU A 311 8.69 -15.34 29.10
CA LEU A 311 10.04 -15.19 29.63
C LEU A 311 10.96 -16.27 29.05
N LEU A 312 10.50 -17.52 29.07
CA LEU A 312 11.27 -18.63 28.51
C LEU A 312 11.51 -18.45 27.01
N LEU A 313 10.51 -18.05 26.26
CA LEU A 313 10.59 -17.84 24.83
C LEU A 313 11.53 -16.69 24.48
N ALA A 314 11.47 -15.58 25.22
CA ALA A 314 12.37 -14.45 25.08
C ALA A 314 13.83 -14.83 25.43
N LEU A 315 14.03 -15.60 26.47
CA LEU A 315 15.34 -16.09 26.89
C LEU A 315 15.92 -17.07 25.86
N VAL A 316 15.12 -17.99 25.37
CA VAL A 316 15.52 -18.93 24.31
C VAL A 316 15.85 -18.15 23.02
N ALA A 317 15.01 -17.23 22.59
CA ALA A 317 15.28 -16.42 21.40
C ALA A 317 16.55 -15.57 21.57
N GLY A 318 16.73 -14.92 22.73
CA GLY A 318 17.88 -14.07 23.03
C GLY A 318 19.23 -14.81 23.08
N LEU A 319 19.22 -16.06 23.52
CA LEU A 319 20.43 -16.89 23.63
C LEU A 319 20.66 -17.81 22.42
N ALA A 320 19.60 -18.49 21.95
CA ALA A 320 19.74 -19.49 20.90
C ALA A 320 20.05 -18.88 19.53
N VAL A 321 19.46 -17.72 19.21
CA VAL A 321 19.69 -17.09 17.90
C VAL A 321 21.14 -16.65 17.71
N PRO A 322 21.78 -15.90 18.63
CA PRO A 322 23.20 -15.55 18.50
C PRO A 322 24.14 -16.76 18.56
N LEU A 323 23.88 -17.71 19.47
CA LEU A 323 24.76 -18.85 19.70
C LEU A 323 24.73 -19.88 18.57
N LEU A 324 23.57 -20.12 17.98
CA LEU A 324 23.37 -21.18 16.96
C LEU A 324 23.45 -20.62 15.53
N GLY A 325 23.08 -19.38 15.32
CA GLY A 325 22.91 -18.80 13.99
C GLY A 325 23.96 -17.76 13.59
N GLY A 326 24.79 -17.31 14.51
CA GLY A 326 25.81 -16.29 14.26
C GLY A 326 25.28 -14.96 13.72
N PRO A 327 26.13 -14.12 13.08
CA PRO A 327 25.78 -12.77 12.66
C PRO A 327 24.62 -12.69 11.65
N VAL A 328 24.51 -13.70 10.77
CA VAL A 328 23.45 -13.72 9.73
C VAL A 328 22.08 -13.90 10.37
N LEU A 329 21.92 -14.88 11.26
CA LEU A 329 20.63 -15.11 11.91
C LEU A 329 20.27 -13.98 12.89
N SER A 330 21.26 -13.38 13.54
CA SER A 330 21.10 -12.20 14.37
C SER A 330 20.61 -11.00 13.57
N SER A 331 21.16 -10.74 12.38
CA SER A 331 20.68 -9.69 11.46
C SER A 331 19.23 -9.92 11.02
N VAL A 332 18.85 -11.16 10.69
CA VAL A 332 17.45 -11.53 10.39
C VAL A 332 16.55 -11.29 11.61
N GLY A 333 17.01 -11.69 12.79
CA GLY A 333 16.30 -11.49 14.05
C GLY A 333 16.06 -10.01 14.38
N THR A 334 17.05 -9.15 14.14
CA THR A 334 16.94 -7.70 14.27
C THR A 334 15.84 -7.13 13.37
N GLN A 335 15.80 -7.53 12.09
CA GLN A 335 14.75 -7.08 11.18
C GLN A 335 13.37 -7.55 11.65
N VAL A 336 13.24 -8.81 12.06
CA VAL A 336 11.99 -9.34 12.62
C VAL A 336 11.55 -8.54 13.85
N ALA A 337 12.49 -8.23 14.75
CA ALA A 337 12.20 -7.43 15.95
C ALA A 337 11.72 -6.02 15.60
N ILE A 338 12.40 -5.32 14.69
CA ILE A 338 12.01 -3.97 14.23
C ILE A 338 10.60 -3.99 13.64
N TYR A 339 10.29 -4.90 12.71
CA TYR A 339 8.95 -5.00 12.14
C TYR A 339 7.89 -5.42 13.18
N ALA A 340 8.24 -6.25 14.15
CA ALA A 340 7.36 -6.61 15.26
C ALA A 340 7.09 -5.40 16.16
N ILE A 341 8.07 -4.53 16.45
CA ILE A 341 7.90 -3.28 17.22
C ILE A 341 6.88 -2.36 16.52
N ILE A 342 6.85 -2.32 15.20
CA ILE A 342 5.84 -1.54 14.45
C ILE A 342 4.47 -2.25 14.49
N ALA A 343 4.45 -3.57 14.29
CA ALA A 343 3.22 -4.35 14.10
C ALA A 343 2.44 -4.56 15.41
N VAL A 344 3.13 -4.76 16.53
CA VAL A 344 2.50 -5.04 17.84
C VAL A 344 1.56 -3.91 18.27
N PRO A 345 1.94 -2.62 18.27
CA PRO A 345 1.03 -1.52 18.60
C PRO A 345 -0.10 -1.35 17.58
N MET A 346 0.15 -1.72 16.32
CA MET A 346 -0.89 -1.67 15.29
C MET A 346 -2.04 -2.65 15.57
N THR A 347 -1.84 -3.68 16.41
CA THR A 347 -2.95 -4.53 16.90
C THR A 347 -3.95 -3.78 17.77
N LEU A 348 -3.56 -2.69 18.43
CA LEU A 348 -4.52 -1.80 19.11
C LEU A 348 -5.31 -0.99 18.08
N LEU A 349 -4.61 -0.44 17.08
CA LEU A 349 -5.23 0.42 16.06
C LEU A 349 -6.17 -0.40 15.17
N ALA A 350 -5.68 -1.46 14.53
CA ALA A 350 -6.47 -2.27 13.62
C ALA A 350 -7.39 -3.26 14.36
N GLY A 351 -6.88 -3.92 15.40
CA GLY A 351 -7.62 -4.97 16.11
C GLY A 351 -8.61 -4.46 17.13
N SER A 352 -8.23 -3.47 17.96
CA SER A 352 -9.13 -2.99 19.03
C SER A 352 -10.04 -1.86 18.58
N THR A 353 -9.56 -0.88 17.77
CA THR A 353 -10.39 0.24 17.32
C THR A 353 -10.94 0.08 15.90
N GLY A 354 -10.61 -1.00 15.21
CA GLY A 354 -11.06 -1.25 13.84
C GLY A 354 -10.53 -0.28 12.79
N GLN A 355 -9.47 0.49 13.11
CA GLN A 355 -8.90 1.50 12.22
C GLN A 355 -7.72 0.95 11.45
N ILE A 356 -7.83 0.90 10.13
CA ILE A 356 -6.75 0.44 9.26
C ILE A 356 -5.96 1.64 8.76
N SER A 357 -4.66 1.66 9.06
CA SER A 357 -3.73 2.64 8.53
C SER A 357 -2.78 2.01 7.53
N LEU A 358 -2.73 2.57 6.32
CA LEU A 358 -1.76 2.26 5.27
C LEU A 358 -0.59 3.27 5.24
N GLY A 359 -0.48 4.10 6.27
CA GLY A 359 0.53 5.15 6.36
C GLY A 359 1.58 4.92 7.47
N GLN A 360 1.81 3.69 7.91
CA GLN A 360 2.74 3.41 9.00
C GLN A 360 4.21 3.70 8.65
N ALA A 361 4.57 3.70 7.39
CA ALA A 361 5.91 4.10 6.96
C ALA A 361 6.23 5.57 7.29
N ALA A 362 5.21 6.46 7.36
CA ALA A 362 5.41 7.87 7.70
C ALA A 362 5.99 8.08 9.11
N PRO A 363 5.37 7.58 10.21
CA PRO A 363 5.95 7.73 11.53
C PRO A 363 7.30 6.99 11.69
N VAL A 364 7.52 5.87 10.98
CA VAL A 364 8.82 5.19 10.95
C VAL A 364 9.88 6.11 10.33
N ALA A 365 9.60 6.71 9.18
CA ALA A 365 10.51 7.65 8.53
C ALA A 365 10.79 8.87 9.40
N ILE A 366 9.75 9.50 9.97
CA ILE A 366 9.91 10.65 10.86
C ILE A 366 10.82 10.29 12.05
N GLY A 367 10.61 9.13 12.68
CA GLY A 367 11.43 8.68 13.80
C GLY A 367 12.88 8.39 13.40
N ALA A 368 13.10 7.75 12.24
CA ALA A 368 14.43 7.46 11.70
C ALA A 368 15.25 8.75 11.48
N TYR A 369 14.67 9.70 10.74
CA TYR A 369 15.33 10.98 10.48
C TYR A 369 15.48 11.84 11.74
N ALA A 370 14.48 11.85 12.64
CA ALA A 370 14.57 12.56 13.91
C ALA A 370 15.73 12.04 14.76
N SER A 371 15.84 10.72 14.98
CA SER A 371 16.93 10.13 15.75
C SER A 371 18.30 10.45 15.14
N ALA A 372 18.46 10.22 13.84
CA ALA A 372 19.71 10.50 13.14
C ALA A 372 20.14 11.97 13.29
N LEU A 373 19.21 12.91 13.09
CA LEU A 373 19.49 14.35 13.22
C LEU A 373 19.78 14.78 14.66
N LEU A 374 19.08 14.20 15.66
CA LEU A 374 19.33 14.48 17.08
C LEU A 374 20.73 14.04 17.50
N VAL A 375 21.18 12.86 17.05
CA VAL A 375 22.53 12.37 17.35
C VAL A 375 23.58 13.14 16.55
N MET A 376 23.41 13.31 15.23
CA MET A 376 24.45 13.92 14.37
C MET A 376 24.62 15.42 14.57
N ARG A 377 23.51 16.17 14.81
CA ARG A 377 23.56 17.64 14.91
C ARG A 377 23.62 18.15 16.34
N LEU A 378 22.94 17.48 17.28
CA LEU A 378 22.86 17.91 18.67
C LEU A 378 23.77 17.08 19.59
N GLY A 379 24.41 16.02 19.10
CA GLY A 379 25.30 15.17 19.90
C GLY A 379 24.61 14.46 21.06
N LEU A 380 23.29 14.24 20.97
CA LEU A 380 22.52 13.58 22.03
C LEU A 380 22.90 12.11 22.17
N PRO A 381 22.92 11.56 23.38
CA PRO A 381 23.09 10.13 23.59
C PRO A 381 22.00 9.33 22.87
N PHE A 382 22.36 8.17 22.29
CA PHE A 382 21.45 7.36 21.48
C PHE A 382 20.12 7.03 22.20
N LEU A 383 20.16 6.62 23.47
CA LEU A 383 18.94 6.28 24.23
C LEU A 383 17.96 7.45 24.36
N LEU A 384 18.49 8.67 24.56
CA LEU A 384 17.65 9.87 24.61
C LEU A 384 17.11 10.21 23.24
N ALA A 385 17.94 10.13 22.20
CA ALA A 385 17.52 10.34 20.81
C ALA A 385 16.46 9.33 20.38
N LEU A 386 16.56 8.06 20.78
CA LEU A 386 15.58 7.01 20.54
C LEU A 386 14.20 7.40 21.11
N LEU A 387 14.14 7.75 22.39
CA LEU A 387 12.88 8.14 23.04
C LEU A 387 12.28 9.41 22.43
N LEU A 388 13.11 10.42 22.18
CA LEU A 388 12.68 11.66 21.54
C LEU A 388 12.18 11.44 20.11
N ALA A 389 12.82 10.54 19.35
CA ALA A 389 12.37 10.16 18.02
C ALA A 389 10.96 9.55 18.04
N GLY A 390 10.67 8.68 19.02
CA GLY A 390 9.33 8.16 19.24
C GLY A 390 8.30 9.27 19.53
N VAL A 391 8.67 10.22 20.41
CA VAL A 391 7.79 11.37 20.74
C VAL A 391 7.56 12.27 19.53
N VAL A 392 8.63 12.62 18.79
CA VAL A 392 8.55 13.44 17.59
C VAL A 392 7.67 12.76 16.53
N ALA A 393 7.85 11.46 16.31
CA ALA A 393 7.01 10.70 15.39
C ALA A 393 5.55 10.68 15.85
N ALA A 394 5.28 10.44 17.13
CA ALA A 394 3.93 10.45 17.68
C ALA A 394 3.25 11.81 17.50
N VAL A 395 3.94 12.91 17.83
CA VAL A 395 3.38 14.26 17.74
C VAL A 395 3.15 14.66 16.28
N LEU A 396 4.19 14.60 15.43
CA LEU A 396 4.08 15.05 14.04
C LEU A 396 3.08 14.21 13.24
N ALA A 397 3.17 12.88 13.32
CA ALA A 397 2.24 12.01 12.61
C ALA A 397 0.80 12.21 13.10
N THR A 398 0.58 12.37 14.41
CA THR A 398 -0.76 12.59 14.96
C THR A 398 -1.32 13.93 14.55
N VAL A 399 -0.55 15.02 14.62
CA VAL A 399 -0.99 16.36 14.23
C VAL A 399 -1.44 16.38 12.76
N VAL A 400 -0.65 15.81 11.88
CA VAL A 400 -0.96 15.78 10.44
C VAL A 400 -2.16 14.87 10.13
N THR A 401 -2.38 13.81 10.93
CA THR A 401 -3.54 12.92 10.74
C THR A 401 -4.82 13.38 11.44
N LEU A 402 -4.79 14.42 12.28
CA LEU A 402 -5.98 14.92 12.99
C LEU A 402 -7.24 15.09 12.11
N PRO A 403 -7.16 15.69 10.90
CA PRO A 403 -8.32 15.83 10.04
C PRO A 403 -8.82 14.52 9.47
N ILE A 404 -7.94 13.51 9.31
CA ILE A 404 -8.26 12.19 8.74
C ILE A 404 -9.23 11.42 9.64
N TRP A 405 -9.15 11.61 10.96
CA TRP A 405 -10.01 10.91 11.93
C TRP A 405 -11.48 11.39 11.94
N LYS A 406 -11.86 12.26 11.02
CA LYS A 406 -13.26 12.59 10.70
C LYS A 406 -13.85 11.64 9.65
N LEU A 407 -12.99 10.91 8.94
CA LEU A 407 -13.37 9.97 7.90
C LEU A 407 -13.72 8.62 8.51
N ASP A 408 -14.58 7.86 7.82
CA ASP A 408 -15.02 6.54 8.26
C ASP A 408 -14.51 5.43 7.33
N GLY A 409 -14.37 4.23 7.88
CA GLY A 409 -14.07 3.01 7.13
C GLY A 409 -12.77 3.07 6.31
N HIS A 410 -12.83 2.64 5.06
CA HIS A 410 -11.68 2.56 4.17
C HIS A 410 -11.12 3.92 3.72
N TYR A 411 -11.88 5.03 3.88
CA TYR A 411 -11.36 6.38 3.58
C TYR A 411 -10.20 6.77 4.52
N VAL A 412 -10.19 6.28 5.76
CA VAL A 412 -9.05 6.47 6.69
C VAL A 412 -7.80 5.79 6.15
N SER A 413 -7.93 4.56 5.63
CA SER A 413 -6.81 3.83 5.05
C SER A 413 -6.22 4.55 3.83
N MET A 414 -7.09 5.07 2.96
CA MET A 414 -6.70 5.85 1.78
C MET A 414 -6.02 7.16 2.15
N ALA A 415 -6.57 7.89 3.13
CA ALA A 415 -6.01 9.16 3.58
C ALA A 415 -4.66 8.98 4.28
N THR A 416 -4.50 7.92 5.08
CA THR A 416 -3.21 7.60 5.70
C THR A 416 -2.17 7.12 4.68
N LEU A 417 -2.58 6.43 3.60
CA LEU A 417 -1.72 6.10 2.48
C LEU A 417 -1.20 7.36 1.79
N ALA A 418 -2.09 8.31 1.48
CA ALA A 418 -1.70 9.60 0.89
C ALA A 418 -0.69 10.33 1.77
N LEU A 419 -0.91 10.33 3.08
CA LEU A 419 0.01 10.92 4.04
C LEU A 419 1.40 10.26 3.99
N GLY A 420 1.47 8.94 3.86
CA GLY A 420 2.74 8.21 3.70
C GLY A 420 3.55 8.75 2.52
N TYR A 421 2.92 8.92 1.37
CA TYR A 421 3.56 9.50 0.19
C TYR A 421 3.93 10.97 0.35
N ILE A 422 3.07 11.77 1.01
CA ILE A 422 3.36 13.19 1.29
C ILE A 422 4.61 13.31 2.17
N VAL A 423 4.70 12.55 3.26
CA VAL A 423 5.87 12.55 4.15
C VAL A 423 7.13 12.12 3.39
N LEU A 424 7.05 11.07 2.58
CA LEU A 424 8.17 10.62 1.75
C LEU A 424 8.59 11.68 0.73
N SER A 425 7.63 12.35 0.07
CA SER A 425 7.90 13.45 -0.87
C SER A 425 8.60 14.62 -0.18
N VAL A 426 8.12 15.02 1.01
CA VAL A 426 8.78 16.06 1.81
C VAL A 426 10.21 15.68 2.17
N ILE A 427 10.43 14.44 2.63
CA ILE A 427 11.78 13.95 2.95
C ILE A 427 12.69 14.00 1.72
N ARG A 428 12.20 13.59 0.55
CA ARG A 428 12.97 13.60 -0.71
C ARG A 428 13.26 14.98 -1.26
N SER A 429 12.41 15.97 -0.93
CA SER A 429 12.54 17.34 -1.46
C SER A 429 13.25 18.29 -0.48
N TRP A 430 13.50 17.89 0.76
CA TRP A 430 14.07 18.76 1.78
C TRP A 430 15.58 18.57 1.93
N ASP A 431 16.35 18.94 0.91
CA ASP A 431 17.81 18.74 0.83
C ASP A 431 18.58 19.34 2.02
N ALA A 432 18.14 20.47 2.55
CA ALA A 432 18.82 21.16 3.66
C ALA A 432 18.83 20.35 4.96
N VAL A 433 17.84 19.50 5.19
CA VAL A 433 17.67 18.76 6.44
C VAL A 433 17.93 17.25 6.24
N THR A 434 17.28 16.66 5.25
CA THR A 434 17.27 15.21 5.02
C THR A 434 18.29 14.75 3.99
N LYS A 435 18.97 15.67 3.31
CA LYS A 435 19.82 15.43 2.13
C LYS A 435 19.04 14.87 0.92
N GLY A 436 17.71 15.03 0.94
CA GLY A 436 16.84 14.73 -0.19
C GLY A 436 16.92 13.29 -0.66
N ALA A 437 16.95 13.10 -1.98
CA ALA A 437 17.00 11.78 -2.60
C ALA A 437 18.31 11.02 -2.36
N TYR A 438 19.40 11.72 -2.00
CA TYR A 438 20.70 11.09 -1.72
C TYR A 438 20.72 10.35 -0.37
N GLY A 439 19.76 10.64 0.51
CA GLY A 439 19.71 10.06 1.84
C GLY A 439 20.75 10.62 2.81
N LEU A 440 20.66 10.20 4.06
CA LEU A 440 21.52 10.66 5.15
C LEU A 440 22.54 9.58 5.51
N SER A 441 23.82 9.88 5.28
CA SER A 441 24.95 9.00 5.58
C SER A 441 25.72 9.46 6.82
N GLY A 442 26.55 8.54 7.37
CA GLY A 442 27.42 8.85 8.50
C GLY A 442 26.69 8.88 9.85
N ILE A 443 25.60 8.17 9.97
CA ILE A 443 24.89 8.00 11.24
C ILE A 443 25.78 7.15 12.16
N PRO A 444 26.12 7.64 13.37
CA PRO A 444 26.97 6.87 14.27
C PRO A 444 26.26 5.60 14.76
N SER A 445 27.05 4.55 14.99
CA SER A 445 26.55 3.32 15.61
C SER A 445 26.01 3.62 17.01
N PRO A 446 24.94 2.93 17.44
CA PRO A 446 24.31 3.24 18.72
C PRO A 446 25.21 2.84 19.89
N GLU A 447 25.26 3.70 20.90
CA GLU A 447 25.96 3.45 22.16
C GLU A 447 24.95 3.36 23.31
N VAL A 448 25.00 2.26 24.04
CA VAL A 448 24.12 2.01 25.18
C VAL A 448 24.98 1.91 26.44
N PHE A 449 24.83 2.85 27.39
CA PHE A 449 25.60 2.96 28.62
C PHE A 449 27.13 2.99 28.39
N GLY A 450 27.60 3.62 27.30
CA GLY A 450 29.01 3.70 26.94
C GLY A 450 29.56 2.47 26.23
N LEU A 451 28.73 1.48 25.93
CA LEU A 451 29.10 0.31 25.14
C LEU A 451 28.56 0.49 23.71
N PRO A 452 29.44 0.57 22.70
CA PRO A 452 28.96 0.67 21.31
C PRO A 452 28.45 -0.67 20.83
N LEU A 453 27.27 -0.68 20.19
CA LEU A 453 26.70 -1.85 19.52
C LEU A 453 27.34 -1.95 18.13
N LEU A 454 28.36 -2.79 17.97
CA LEU A 454 29.15 -2.89 16.74
C LEU A 454 28.84 -4.17 15.94
N VAL A 455 28.40 -5.20 16.62
CA VAL A 455 28.09 -6.50 15.97
C VAL A 455 26.58 -6.76 15.89
N ALA A 456 26.19 -7.60 14.93
CA ALA A 456 24.79 -7.88 14.69
C ALA A 456 24.07 -8.51 15.90
N GLU A 457 24.80 -9.25 16.71
CA GLU A 457 24.31 -9.87 17.94
C GLU A 457 23.89 -8.84 18.99
N ASP A 458 24.68 -7.76 19.17
CA ASP A 458 24.40 -6.70 20.12
C ASP A 458 23.14 -5.92 19.70
N HIS A 459 23.03 -5.58 18.41
CA HIS A 459 21.82 -4.96 17.85
C HIS A 459 20.59 -5.83 18.10
N TYR A 460 20.70 -7.13 17.82
CA TYR A 460 19.61 -8.07 18.01
C TYR A 460 19.13 -8.13 19.46
N GLN A 461 20.06 -8.24 20.41
CA GLN A 461 19.74 -8.30 21.84
C GLN A 461 19.07 -7.01 22.32
N PHE A 462 19.55 -5.85 21.88
CA PHE A 462 18.97 -4.56 22.22
C PHE A 462 17.54 -4.42 21.64
N ASP A 463 17.35 -4.77 20.37
CA ASP A 463 16.05 -4.70 19.71
C ASP A 463 15.04 -5.68 20.33
N LEU A 464 15.50 -6.85 20.78
CA LEU A 464 14.67 -7.81 21.50
C LEU A 464 14.20 -7.23 22.86
N VAL A 465 15.05 -6.47 23.56
CA VAL A 465 14.65 -5.77 24.79
C VAL A 465 13.59 -4.71 24.48
N VAL A 466 13.78 -3.90 23.44
CA VAL A 466 12.80 -2.89 23.02
C VAL A 466 11.48 -3.54 22.61
N LEU A 467 11.52 -4.67 21.90
CA LEU A 467 10.33 -5.46 21.57
C LEU A 467 9.62 -5.99 22.83
N GLY A 468 10.40 -6.48 23.81
CA GLY A 468 9.87 -6.92 25.11
C GLY A 468 9.14 -5.81 25.85
N ILE A 469 9.71 -4.61 25.88
CA ILE A 469 9.07 -3.40 26.46
C ILE A 469 7.82 -3.05 25.68
N THR A 470 7.86 -3.09 24.34
CA THR A 470 6.70 -2.82 23.49
C THR A 470 5.55 -3.79 23.78
N LEU A 471 5.85 -5.08 23.83
CA LEU A 471 4.86 -6.11 24.17
C LEU A 471 4.27 -5.88 25.57
N PHE A 472 5.11 -5.62 26.57
CA PHE A 472 4.66 -5.36 27.94
C PHE A 472 3.71 -4.16 28.00
N VAL A 473 4.07 -3.04 27.39
CA VAL A 473 3.22 -1.83 27.35
C VAL A 473 1.89 -2.12 26.66
N ILE A 474 1.92 -2.76 25.49
CA ILE A 474 0.70 -3.03 24.71
C ILE A 474 -0.22 -4.03 25.45
N PHE A 475 0.33 -5.07 26.08
CA PHE A 475 -0.47 -5.98 26.92
C PHE A 475 -1.09 -5.27 28.10
N ARG A 476 -0.32 -4.41 28.77
CA ARG A 476 -0.81 -3.64 29.92
C ARG A 476 -1.93 -2.69 29.52
N LEU A 477 -1.78 -2.01 28.39
CA LEU A 477 -2.83 -1.14 27.83
C LEU A 477 -4.10 -1.93 27.48
N ARG A 478 -3.98 -3.09 26.84
CA ARG A 478 -5.14 -3.93 26.51
C ARG A 478 -5.85 -4.49 27.74
N ALA A 479 -5.12 -4.79 28.80
CA ALA A 479 -5.68 -5.28 30.06
C ALA A 479 -6.28 -4.16 30.93
N SER A 480 -6.06 -2.90 30.60
CA SER A 480 -6.55 -1.74 31.33
C SER A 480 -7.97 -1.34 30.91
N HIS A 481 -8.57 -0.40 31.66
CA HIS A 481 -9.84 0.22 31.28
C HIS A 481 -9.80 0.83 29.87
N LEU A 482 -8.67 1.43 29.47
CA LEU A 482 -8.46 1.92 28.11
C LEU A 482 -8.70 0.83 27.07
N GLY A 483 -8.17 -0.38 27.29
CA GLY A 483 -8.37 -1.50 26.35
C GLY A 483 -9.85 -1.86 26.17
N THR A 484 -10.64 -1.86 27.23
CA THR A 484 -12.09 -2.09 27.16
C THR A 484 -12.81 -1.01 26.35
N VAL A 485 -12.45 0.26 26.56
CA VAL A 485 -13.02 1.39 25.80
C VAL A 485 -12.65 1.29 24.32
N LEU A 486 -11.40 0.96 23.98
CA LEU A 486 -10.96 0.81 22.60
C LEU A 486 -11.73 -0.29 21.85
N VAL A 487 -11.95 -1.43 22.51
CA VAL A 487 -12.77 -2.54 21.96
C VAL A 487 -14.22 -2.10 21.77
N SER A 488 -14.80 -1.34 22.69
CA SER A 488 -16.17 -0.81 22.56
C SER A 488 -16.28 0.14 21.35
N VAL A 489 -15.30 1.04 21.16
CA VAL A 489 -15.24 1.95 20.01
C VAL A 489 -15.12 1.17 18.68
N GLY A 490 -14.33 0.10 18.66
CA GLY A 490 -14.15 -0.72 17.46
C GLY A 490 -15.32 -1.65 17.15
N SER A 491 -16.11 -2.03 18.17
CA SER A 491 -17.26 -2.92 17.98
C SER A 491 -18.47 -2.18 17.39
N ASP A 492 -18.82 -1.03 17.96
CA ASP A 492 -19.88 -0.16 17.45
C ASP A 492 -19.59 1.29 17.88
N GLU A 493 -19.14 2.09 16.92
CA GLU A 493 -18.79 3.49 17.19
C GLU A 493 -20.04 4.34 17.54
N VAL A 494 -21.19 4.04 16.94
CA VAL A 494 -22.42 4.79 17.17
C VAL A 494 -22.93 4.52 18.58
N ALA A 495 -22.96 3.24 18.98
CA ALA A 495 -23.32 2.85 20.33
C ALA A 495 -22.33 3.40 21.37
N ALA A 496 -21.03 3.32 21.12
CA ALA A 496 -20.02 3.88 22.03
C ALA A 496 -20.19 5.40 22.22
N ARG A 497 -20.50 6.13 21.14
CA ARG A 497 -20.77 7.58 21.19
C ARG A 497 -22.05 7.91 21.95
N SER A 498 -23.09 7.09 21.83
CA SER A 498 -24.35 7.27 22.58
C SER A 498 -24.18 7.07 24.08
N LEU A 499 -23.17 6.27 24.48
CA LEU A 499 -22.77 6.09 25.89
C LEU A 499 -21.83 7.20 26.41
N GLY A 500 -21.61 8.27 25.64
CA GLY A 500 -20.78 9.41 26.02
C GLY A 500 -19.28 9.24 25.77
N LEU A 501 -18.83 8.18 25.08
CA LEU A 501 -17.42 7.99 24.79
C LEU A 501 -16.98 8.91 23.64
N HIS A 502 -15.86 9.62 23.84
CA HIS A 502 -15.27 10.49 22.82
C HIS A 502 -14.46 9.67 21.79
N THR A 503 -15.19 8.93 20.92
CA THR A 503 -14.63 7.92 20.02
C THR A 503 -13.44 8.41 19.20
N ARG A 504 -13.53 9.66 18.67
CA ARG A 504 -12.46 10.28 17.89
C ARG A 504 -11.17 10.48 18.70
N GLY A 505 -11.28 10.91 19.95
CA GLY A 505 -10.11 11.09 20.83
C GLY A 505 -9.39 9.77 21.08
N TYR A 506 -10.12 8.68 21.27
CA TYR A 506 -9.55 7.35 21.46
C TYR A 506 -8.88 6.82 20.17
N LYS A 507 -9.44 7.06 18.99
CA LYS A 507 -8.81 6.74 17.70
C LYS A 507 -7.48 7.48 17.54
N VAL A 508 -7.46 8.79 17.82
CA VAL A 508 -6.25 9.63 17.78
C VAL A 508 -5.19 9.13 18.77
N LEU A 509 -5.59 8.83 20.01
CA LEU A 509 -4.68 8.31 21.03
C LEU A 509 -4.05 6.98 20.62
N THR A 510 -4.85 6.07 20.08
CA THR A 510 -4.37 4.76 19.62
C THR A 510 -3.37 4.90 18.48
N TYR A 511 -3.65 5.82 17.54
CA TYR A 511 -2.70 6.14 16.47
C TYR A 511 -1.41 6.77 17.00
N ALA A 512 -1.50 7.70 17.96
CA ALA A 512 -0.31 8.30 18.59
C ALA A 512 0.58 7.26 19.26
N ILE A 513 -0.02 6.27 19.96
CA ILE A 513 0.72 5.15 20.55
C ILE A 513 1.40 4.32 19.46
N ALA A 514 0.67 3.97 18.39
CA ALA A 514 1.25 3.22 17.28
C ALA A 514 2.39 3.99 16.59
N ALA A 515 2.23 5.30 16.39
CA ALA A 515 3.23 6.18 15.80
C ALA A 515 4.47 6.34 16.69
N PHE A 516 4.30 6.36 18.02
CA PHE A 516 5.43 6.39 18.95
C PHE A 516 6.35 5.19 18.77
N PHE A 517 5.80 3.98 18.82
CA PHE A 517 6.59 2.77 18.65
C PHE A 517 7.13 2.61 17.21
N ALA A 518 6.37 3.05 16.21
CA ALA A 518 6.86 3.11 14.84
C ALA A 518 8.07 4.04 14.72
N GLY A 519 8.06 5.18 15.43
CA GLY A 519 9.20 6.09 15.51
C GLY A 519 10.42 5.48 16.20
N LEU A 520 10.21 4.71 17.28
CA LEU A 520 11.29 3.95 17.92
C LEU A 520 11.90 2.94 16.94
N ALA A 521 11.07 2.17 16.24
CA ALA A 521 11.52 1.20 15.24
C ALA A 521 12.30 1.87 14.09
N GLY A 522 11.85 3.06 13.65
CA GLY A 522 12.57 3.87 12.67
C GLY A 522 13.95 4.31 13.16
N ALA A 523 14.05 4.74 14.41
CA ALA A 523 15.34 5.10 15.03
C ALA A 523 16.29 3.90 15.10
N LEU A 524 15.81 2.73 15.49
CA LEU A 524 16.61 1.49 15.49
C LEU A 524 17.13 1.16 14.08
N LEU A 525 16.25 1.24 13.08
CA LEU A 525 16.60 0.99 11.68
C LEU A 525 17.68 1.97 11.17
N ALA A 526 17.59 3.25 11.54
CA ALA A 526 18.55 4.28 11.14
C ALA A 526 19.97 3.98 11.64
N HIS A 527 20.10 3.60 12.90
CA HIS A 527 21.38 3.32 13.53
C HIS A 527 21.93 1.93 13.23
N GLN A 528 21.08 0.98 12.81
CA GLN A 528 21.50 -0.35 12.36
C GLN A 528 22.24 -0.29 11.02
N TYR A 529 21.73 0.52 10.07
CA TYR A 529 22.32 0.61 8.73
C TYR A 529 23.34 1.73 8.58
N ASN A 530 23.47 2.65 9.56
CA ASN A 530 24.31 3.84 9.52
C ASN A 530 24.08 4.74 8.29
N TYR A 531 23.00 4.48 7.57
CA TYR A 531 22.56 5.16 6.36
C TYR A 531 21.04 5.12 6.25
N LEU A 532 20.43 6.25 5.87
CA LEU A 532 19.01 6.36 5.63
C LEU A 532 18.73 6.64 4.16
N ASP A 533 18.18 5.67 3.48
CA ASP A 533 17.62 5.83 2.13
C ASP A 533 16.12 6.14 2.25
N PRO A 534 15.64 7.28 1.70
CA PRO A 534 14.21 7.58 1.67
C PRO A 534 13.36 6.49 1.01
N THR A 535 13.95 5.74 0.07
CA THR A 535 13.24 4.70 -0.70
C THR A 535 12.82 3.48 0.13
N VAL A 536 13.35 3.32 1.34
CA VAL A 536 12.96 2.23 2.25
C VAL A 536 11.57 2.48 2.85
N PHE A 537 11.19 3.76 3.06
CA PHE A 537 9.94 4.15 3.73
C PHE A 537 8.75 4.25 2.76
N THR A 538 8.50 3.19 2.03
CA THR A 538 7.44 3.14 1.02
C THR A 538 6.12 2.64 1.59
N VAL A 539 5.06 2.75 0.79
CA VAL A 539 3.76 2.17 1.10
C VAL A 539 3.82 0.65 1.21
N GLN A 540 4.74 -0.01 0.47
CA GLN A 540 4.98 -1.45 0.61
C GLN A 540 5.33 -1.83 2.06
N MET A 541 6.16 -1.02 2.75
CA MET A 541 6.45 -1.22 4.17
C MET A 541 5.18 -1.14 5.03
N SER A 542 4.31 -0.15 4.78
CA SER A 542 3.04 0.00 5.52
C SER A 542 2.11 -1.19 5.31
N VAL A 543 2.00 -1.66 4.06
CA VAL A 543 1.16 -2.82 3.72
C VAL A 543 1.76 -4.10 4.28
N LEU A 544 3.09 -4.25 4.28
CA LEU A 544 3.78 -5.37 4.92
C LEU A 544 3.45 -5.44 6.42
N VAL A 545 3.57 -4.31 7.13
CA VAL A 545 3.23 -4.24 8.57
C VAL A 545 1.77 -4.61 8.82
N LEU A 546 0.85 -4.09 8.01
CA LEU A 546 -0.56 -4.46 8.11
C LEU A 546 -0.78 -5.95 7.84
N THR A 547 -0.10 -6.51 6.83
CA THR A 547 -0.16 -7.94 6.50
C THR A 547 0.38 -8.79 7.66
N ILE A 548 1.46 -8.37 8.32
CA ILE A 548 1.99 -9.00 9.53
C ILE A 548 0.92 -9.09 10.62
N VAL A 549 0.20 -8.00 10.87
CA VAL A 549 -0.86 -7.93 11.88
C VAL A 549 -2.03 -8.85 11.53
N VAL A 550 -2.49 -8.80 10.29
CA VAL A 550 -3.61 -9.63 9.82
C VAL A 550 -3.24 -11.11 9.83
N LEU A 551 -2.05 -11.45 9.33
CA LEU A 551 -1.53 -12.80 9.29
C LEU A 551 -1.36 -13.40 10.70
N GLY A 552 -0.78 -12.61 11.60
CA GLY A 552 -0.58 -13.01 12.99
C GLY A 552 -1.88 -13.18 13.76
N GLY A 553 -2.89 -12.42 13.37
CA GLY A 553 -4.19 -12.28 14.03
C GLY A 553 -4.36 -10.89 14.64
N MET A 554 -5.30 -10.10 14.09
CA MET A 554 -5.47 -8.67 14.39
C MET A 554 -5.61 -8.37 15.89
N ASN A 555 -6.17 -9.30 16.67
CA ASN A 555 -6.39 -9.14 18.11
C ASN A 555 -5.27 -9.74 18.97
N SER A 556 -4.16 -10.18 18.40
CA SER A 556 -3.08 -10.84 19.13
C SER A 556 -1.75 -10.13 18.95
N PRO A 557 -1.21 -9.43 19.98
CA PRO A 557 0.14 -8.87 19.92
C PRO A 557 1.22 -9.91 19.65
N PHE A 558 1.08 -11.12 20.21
CA PHE A 558 2.01 -12.24 19.91
C PHE A 558 1.83 -12.78 18.50
N GLY A 559 0.59 -12.82 18.02
CA GLY A 559 0.32 -13.12 16.63
C GLY A 559 1.10 -12.19 15.70
N ALA A 560 1.16 -10.89 16.00
CA ALA A 560 1.93 -9.94 15.22
C ALA A 560 3.44 -10.26 15.21
N VAL A 561 4.01 -10.74 16.33
CA VAL A 561 5.41 -11.22 16.37
C VAL A 561 5.60 -12.45 15.47
N LEU A 562 4.69 -13.42 15.53
CA LEU A 562 4.72 -14.60 14.65
C LEU A 562 4.53 -14.23 13.19
N GLY A 563 3.65 -13.25 12.91
CA GLY A 563 3.48 -12.70 11.57
C GLY A 563 4.76 -12.05 11.05
N ALA A 564 5.48 -11.28 11.88
CA ALA A 564 6.77 -10.72 11.53
C ALA A 564 7.82 -11.81 11.28
N LEU A 565 7.88 -12.84 12.13
CA LEU A 565 8.77 -13.97 11.92
C LEU A 565 8.47 -14.70 10.60
N ALA A 566 7.21 -14.91 10.28
CA ALA A 566 6.79 -15.60 9.05
C ALA A 566 7.04 -14.77 7.79
N LEU A 567 6.76 -13.46 7.82
CA LEU A 567 6.80 -12.60 6.63
C LEU A 567 8.14 -11.88 6.42
N VAL A 568 8.89 -11.64 7.48
CA VAL A 568 10.22 -11.01 7.39
C VAL A 568 11.31 -12.05 7.60
N GLY A 569 11.19 -12.89 8.63
CA GLY A 569 12.21 -13.87 8.97
C GLY A 569 12.36 -14.97 7.93
N LEU A 570 11.25 -15.57 7.48
CA LEU A 570 11.29 -16.68 6.53
C LEU A 570 11.89 -16.30 5.16
N PRO A 571 11.49 -15.21 4.50
CA PRO A 571 12.10 -14.81 3.23
C PRO A 571 13.57 -14.45 3.37
N GLU A 572 13.99 -13.86 4.48
CA GLU A 572 15.37 -13.50 4.71
C GLU A 572 16.24 -14.73 5.01
N ALA A 573 15.69 -15.74 5.69
CA ALA A 573 16.36 -17.03 5.89
C ALA A 573 16.52 -17.81 4.58
N LEU A 574 15.64 -17.61 3.59
CA LEU A 574 15.69 -18.23 2.26
C LEU A 574 16.64 -17.49 1.28
N ARG A 575 17.66 -16.80 1.77
CA ARG A 575 18.65 -16.05 0.94
C ARG A 575 19.32 -16.89 -0.15
N LEU A 576 19.27 -18.20 -0.07
CA LEU A 576 19.83 -19.11 -1.07
C LEU A 576 19.10 -19.06 -2.42
N ALA A 577 17.89 -18.47 -2.49
CA ALA A 577 17.11 -18.31 -3.72
C ALA A 577 16.57 -16.87 -3.84
N PRO A 578 17.43 -15.83 -4.03
CA PRO A 578 17.02 -14.43 -4.01
C PRO A 578 15.98 -14.10 -5.08
N ASP A 579 16.05 -14.74 -6.26
CA ASP A 579 15.16 -14.47 -7.38
C ASP A 579 13.73 -14.97 -7.17
N VAL A 580 13.50 -15.88 -6.21
CA VAL A 580 12.19 -16.49 -5.94
C VAL A 580 11.61 -16.03 -4.61
N ARG A 581 12.39 -15.32 -3.79
CA ARG A 581 12.03 -14.92 -2.42
C ARG A 581 10.71 -14.15 -2.34
N ILE A 582 10.57 -13.10 -3.16
CA ILE A 582 9.38 -12.23 -3.14
C ILE A 582 8.17 -12.94 -3.75
N LEU A 583 8.39 -13.81 -4.73
CA LEU A 583 7.33 -14.66 -5.31
C LEU A 583 6.75 -15.59 -4.24
N LEU A 584 7.62 -16.32 -3.51
CA LEU A 584 7.21 -17.20 -2.42
C LEU A 584 6.47 -16.44 -1.32
N TYR A 585 6.96 -15.23 -0.98
CA TYR A 585 6.30 -14.34 -0.04
C TYR A 585 4.85 -14.05 -0.45
N GLY A 586 4.63 -13.59 -1.67
CA GLY A 586 3.28 -13.28 -2.16
C GLY A 586 2.35 -14.50 -2.17
N ILE A 587 2.87 -15.67 -2.59
CA ILE A 587 2.11 -16.93 -2.58
C ILE A 587 1.74 -17.34 -1.14
N VAL A 588 2.68 -17.25 -0.21
CA VAL A 588 2.45 -17.59 1.21
C VAL A 588 1.38 -16.66 1.80
N VAL A 589 1.44 -15.36 1.52
CA VAL A 589 0.43 -14.40 1.99
C VAL A 589 -0.96 -14.74 1.45
N ILE A 590 -1.09 -15.02 0.15
CA ILE A 590 -2.37 -15.42 -0.46
C ILE A 590 -2.89 -16.71 0.18
N ALA A 591 -2.02 -17.71 0.35
CA ALA A 591 -2.39 -19.00 0.94
C ALA A 591 -2.89 -18.83 2.39
N ILE A 592 -2.20 -18.01 3.20
CA ILE A 592 -2.57 -17.81 4.60
C ILE A 592 -3.89 -17.04 4.72
N ILE A 593 -4.06 -15.95 3.97
CA ILE A 593 -5.33 -15.20 3.98
C ILE A 593 -6.50 -16.10 3.53
N ARG A 594 -6.27 -17.02 2.60
CA ARG A 594 -7.30 -17.94 2.10
C ARG A 594 -7.62 -19.07 3.08
N PHE A 595 -6.61 -19.69 3.71
CA PHE A 595 -6.77 -20.90 4.51
C PHE A 595 -6.82 -20.65 6.01
N LEU A 596 -6.21 -19.55 6.48
CA LEU A 596 -6.14 -19.13 7.90
C LEU A 596 -6.60 -17.68 8.09
N PRO A 597 -7.85 -17.35 7.70
CA PRO A 597 -8.32 -15.96 7.72
C PRO A 597 -8.39 -15.34 9.12
N GLN A 598 -8.38 -16.17 10.17
CA GLN A 598 -8.41 -15.71 11.56
C GLN A 598 -7.01 -15.41 12.13
N GLY A 599 -5.96 -15.70 11.34
CA GLY A 599 -4.57 -15.52 11.73
C GLY A 599 -3.93 -16.74 12.38
N LEU A 600 -2.58 -16.71 12.48
CA LEU A 600 -1.77 -17.83 12.98
C LEU A 600 -1.97 -18.12 14.47
N TRP A 601 -2.21 -17.08 15.28
CA TRP A 601 -2.29 -17.18 16.75
C TRP A 601 -3.70 -17.00 17.29
N THR A 602 -4.66 -17.68 16.66
CA THR A 602 -6.05 -17.64 17.09
C THR A 602 -6.64 -19.06 17.15
N ARG A 603 -7.50 -19.35 18.13
CA ARG A 603 -8.35 -20.55 18.13
C ARG A 603 -9.60 -20.25 17.31
N ARG A 604 -10.01 -21.20 16.48
CA ARG A 604 -11.33 -21.15 15.86
C ARG A 604 -12.38 -21.10 16.98
N ALA A 605 -13.30 -20.12 16.89
CA ALA A 605 -14.41 -19.97 17.83
C ALA A 605 -15.39 -21.14 17.70
#